data_748a5d33a87df7b786e7e5904aba9e1a
#
_entry.id   748a5d33a87df7b786e7e5904aba9e1a
#
_cell.length_a   1.000
_cell.length_b   1.000
_cell.length_c   1.000
_cell.angle_alpha   90.00
_cell.angle_beta   90.00
_cell.angle_gamma   90.00
#
_symmetry.space_group_name_H-M   'P 1'
#
loop_
_entity.id
_entity.type
_entity.pdbx_description
1 polymer ?
#
loop_
_entity_poly.entity_id
_entity_poly.type
_entity_poly.pdbx_seq_one_letter_code
_entity_poly.pdbx_strand_id
1 'polypeptide(L)'
;MAKQLVFDEEARRALLRGVEKLSNAVMVTLGPKGRNVLLDKKFGAPTVTKDGVSVAKEIELEDAYENMGAQLLKEVATKTNDVAGDGTTTATVLAYSIIKEGLKSVAAGINPMGIKRGIDQAVDLAVEEIRKQAKTIKDKEEISHVASISANNDMEIGEEIAGAMEKVGKDGVITVEESKTIETTTEYVEGMQFDRGYISPYFAQNRENMTAMLENPYVLIHDKKISAMKDLLPILEKVAQSNRPVLIIAEDIEGEALATLVVNSLRGTLNAVAVKAPGFGDRRKAMLEDIAILTGGQVISEDLGLKLENVELNQLGSARSVKVEKENTTIINGAGKQTDIKERISQIKAQIEDTTSDYDREKLEERLAKLAGGVAVINVGAATEVELKEKKHRVEDALSATRAAIEEGIVPGGGLSMIQAVEALAKVNLDEMAEDEKVGFRIIMRALEEPIRRIASNAGLDGAIVGDRAKHEKKGIGFDAAKMEWTNLVKVGIIDPAKVTRSALQNAASIAALLLTTECAVTDIPEKEEPAPAGGGGAPGMGGMGGMGGMGGMM
;
A
#
# COMPACT_ATOMS: atom_id res chain seq x y z
N MET A 1 6.18 33.07 2.95
CA MET A 1 7.61 32.80 2.69
C MET A 1 7.91 33.19 1.27
N ALA A 2 9.12 33.72 1.00
CA ALA A 2 9.57 34.00 -0.35
C ALA A 2 9.89 32.70 -1.08
N LYS A 3 9.69 32.69 -2.42
CA LYS A 3 9.96 31.51 -3.26
C LYS A 3 11.20 31.77 -4.10
N GLN A 4 11.93 30.70 -4.36
CA GLN A 4 12.96 30.67 -5.39
C GLN A 4 12.48 29.85 -6.58
N LEU A 5 12.88 30.24 -7.78
CA LEU A 5 12.46 29.65 -9.03
C LEU A 5 13.69 29.28 -9.85
N VAL A 6 13.62 28.10 -10.46
CA VAL A 6 14.61 27.63 -11.43
C VAL A 6 13.87 27.18 -12.68
N PHE A 7 14.42 27.49 -13.84
CA PHE A 7 13.76 27.29 -15.13
C PHE A 7 14.59 26.37 -16.03
N ASP A 8 13.98 25.94 -17.11
CA ASP A 8 14.62 25.30 -18.25
C ASP A 8 15.44 24.04 -17.88
N GLU A 9 16.60 23.95 -18.46
CA GLU A 9 17.48 22.79 -18.31
C GLU A 9 18.05 22.67 -16.89
N GLU A 10 18.27 23.78 -16.18
CA GLU A 10 18.77 23.75 -14.80
C GLU A 10 17.77 23.06 -13.87
N ALA A 11 16.46 23.40 -13.98
CA ALA A 11 15.40 22.76 -13.23
C ALA A 11 15.35 21.26 -13.53
N ARG A 12 15.34 20.90 -14.82
CA ARG A 12 15.29 19.49 -15.25
C ARG A 12 16.48 18.67 -14.78
N ARG A 13 17.69 19.24 -14.81
CA ARG A 13 18.91 18.58 -14.31
C ARG A 13 18.86 18.35 -12.80
N ALA A 14 18.37 19.31 -12.03
CA ALA A 14 18.24 19.17 -10.59
C ALA A 14 17.23 18.08 -10.24
N LEU A 15 16.04 18.09 -10.87
CA LEU A 15 15.05 17.03 -10.72
C LEU A 15 15.61 15.65 -11.08
N LEU A 16 16.36 15.53 -12.20
CA LEU A 16 16.97 14.26 -12.61
C LEU A 16 17.96 13.74 -11.59
N ARG A 17 18.80 14.59 -10.97
CA ARG A 17 19.72 14.14 -9.91
C ARG A 17 18.98 13.55 -8.72
N GLY A 18 17.84 14.13 -8.33
CA GLY A 18 17.00 13.59 -7.28
C GLY A 18 16.39 12.25 -7.64
N VAL A 19 15.82 12.14 -8.85
CA VAL A 19 15.32 10.88 -9.41
C VAL A 19 16.42 9.82 -9.44
N GLU A 20 17.63 10.15 -9.85
CA GLU A 20 18.77 9.22 -9.93
C GLU A 20 19.22 8.73 -8.55
N LYS A 21 19.30 9.61 -7.56
CA LYS A 21 19.66 9.24 -6.19
C LYS A 21 18.67 8.23 -5.59
N LEU A 22 17.37 8.52 -5.69
CA LEU A 22 16.34 7.62 -5.19
C LEU A 22 16.32 6.29 -5.96
N SER A 23 16.35 6.36 -7.29
CA SER A 23 16.26 5.14 -8.11
C SER A 23 17.46 4.22 -7.86
N ASN A 24 18.68 4.76 -7.68
CA ASN A 24 19.86 3.96 -7.37
C ASN A 24 19.75 3.22 -6.03
N ALA A 25 19.12 3.82 -5.01
CA ALA A 25 18.87 3.16 -3.73
C ALA A 25 17.83 2.04 -3.86
N VAL A 26 16.79 2.24 -4.68
CA VAL A 26 15.71 1.25 -4.86
C VAL A 26 16.10 0.10 -5.81
N MET A 27 16.76 0.41 -6.93
CA MET A 27 17.08 -0.58 -7.99
C MET A 27 17.94 -1.76 -7.52
N VAL A 28 18.75 -1.59 -6.46
CA VAL A 28 19.63 -2.66 -5.93
C VAL A 28 18.84 -3.82 -5.33
N THR A 29 17.57 -3.63 -5.03
CA THR A 29 16.70 -4.65 -4.42
C THR A 29 16.06 -5.58 -5.45
N LEU A 30 16.07 -5.22 -6.75
CA LEU A 30 15.32 -5.92 -7.78
C LEU A 30 15.87 -7.32 -8.09
N GLY A 31 14.98 -8.29 -8.13
CA GLY A 31 15.23 -9.66 -8.55
C GLY A 31 15.79 -10.57 -7.45
N PRO A 32 15.97 -11.89 -7.75
CA PRO A 32 16.32 -12.90 -6.74
C PRO A 32 17.70 -12.68 -6.11
N LYS A 33 18.61 -12.00 -6.80
CA LYS A 33 19.93 -11.60 -6.28
C LYS A 33 20.00 -10.12 -5.87
N GLY A 34 18.84 -9.47 -5.74
CA GLY A 34 18.71 -8.14 -5.14
C GLY A 34 19.23 -8.11 -3.71
N ARG A 35 19.71 -6.96 -3.27
CA ARG A 35 20.35 -6.77 -1.96
C ARG A 35 19.46 -5.96 -1.05
N ASN A 36 19.63 -6.16 0.26
CA ASN A 36 18.94 -5.37 1.26
C ASN A 36 19.47 -3.92 1.29
N VAL A 37 18.58 -3.01 1.66
CA VAL A 37 18.88 -1.63 2.00
C VAL A 37 18.72 -1.45 3.50
N LEU A 38 19.65 -0.76 4.14
CA LEU A 38 19.58 -0.38 5.54
C LEU A 38 19.01 1.03 5.64
N LEU A 39 17.94 1.17 6.42
CA LEU A 39 17.29 2.45 6.68
C LEU A 39 17.56 2.83 8.14
N ASP A 40 18.20 3.98 8.34
CA ASP A 40 18.43 4.52 9.68
C ASP A 40 17.13 4.95 10.35
N LYS A 41 17.03 4.75 11.65
CA LYS A 41 15.90 5.24 12.45
C LYS A 41 16.42 6.11 13.57
N LYS A 42 15.76 7.25 13.79
CA LYS A 42 16.10 8.18 14.89
C LYS A 42 16.05 7.51 16.27
N PHE A 43 15.23 6.47 16.41
CA PHE A 43 15.09 5.67 17.63
C PHE A 43 14.93 4.19 17.26
N GLY A 44 15.66 3.31 17.94
CA GLY A 44 15.63 1.85 17.74
C GLY A 44 16.71 1.34 16.79
N ALA A 45 16.57 0.09 16.35
CA ALA A 45 17.48 -0.54 15.40
C ALA A 45 17.17 -0.10 13.95
N PRO A 46 18.19 -0.04 13.06
CA PRO A 46 17.97 0.20 11.64
C PRO A 46 17.00 -0.83 11.05
N THR A 47 16.18 -0.40 10.11
CA THR A 47 15.32 -1.31 9.35
C THR A 47 16.09 -1.90 8.18
N VAL A 48 15.98 -3.20 7.99
CA VAL A 48 16.54 -3.93 6.85
C VAL A 48 15.37 -4.28 5.93
N THR A 49 15.43 -3.88 4.66
CA THR A 49 14.34 -4.16 3.73
C THR A 49 14.84 -4.36 2.30
N LYS A 50 14.05 -5.10 1.50
CA LYS A 50 14.15 -5.17 0.04
C LYS A 50 12.95 -4.52 -0.64
N ASP A 51 11.93 -4.10 0.11
CA ASP A 51 10.75 -3.48 -0.45
C ASP A 51 11.08 -2.08 -0.98
N GLY A 52 10.78 -1.88 -2.28
CA GLY A 52 11.10 -0.64 -2.98
C GLY A 52 10.33 0.57 -2.47
N VAL A 53 9.07 0.43 -2.05
CA VAL A 53 8.28 1.55 -1.52
C VAL A 53 8.77 1.98 -0.15
N SER A 54 9.16 1.05 0.71
CA SER A 54 9.75 1.36 2.02
C SER A 54 11.06 2.14 1.87
N VAL A 55 11.93 1.71 0.95
CA VAL A 55 13.17 2.45 0.64
C VAL A 55 12.85 3.85 0.10
N ALA A 56 11.91 3.96 -0.85
CA ALA A 56 11.58 5.24 -1.46
C ALA A 56 10.98 6.23 -0.46
N LYS A 57 10.16 5.77 0.49
CA LYS A 57 9.51 6.61 1.51
C LYS A 57 10.50 7.29 2.46
N GLU A 58 11.62 6.64 2.79
CA GLU A 58 12.62 7.15 3.72
C GLU A 58 13.61 8.14 3.07
N ILE A 59 13.62 8.24 1.73
CA ILE A 59 14.57 9.14 1.06
C ILE A 59 14.04 10.56 1.05
N GLU A 60 14.78 11.44 1.75
CA GLU A 60 14.68 12.89 1.68
C GLU A 60 16.05 13.48 1.36
N LEU A 61 16.09 14.47 0.47
CA LEU A 61 17.33 15.09 0.01
C LEU A 61 17.41 16.52 0.51
N GLU A 62 18.62 16.94 0.86
CA GLU A 62 18.90 18.28 1.40
C GLU A 62 18.62 19.39 0.36
N ASP A 63 19.00 19.18 -0.90
CA ASP A 63 18.67 20.11 -1.99
C ASP A 63 17.19 20.03 -2.33
N ALA A 64 16.48 21.15 -2.19
CA ALA A 64 15.02 21.21 -2.38
C ALA A 64 14.57 20.82 -3.79
N TYR A 65 15.34 21.13 -4.83
CA TYR A 65 15.01 20.79 -6.22
C TYR A 65 15.27 19.30 -6.50
N GLU A 66 16.39 18.77 -6.02
CA GLU A 66 16.65 17.33 -6.10
C GLU A 66 15.60 16.55 -5.31
N ASN A 67 15.21 17.05 -4.13
CA ASN A 67 14.16 16.43 -3.34
C ASN A 67 12.82 16.39 -4.07
N MET A 68 12.45 17.45 -4.82
CA MET A 68 11.24 17.42 -5.66
C MET A 68 11.29 16.27 -6.68
N GLY A 69 12.44 16.04 -7.33
CA GLY A 69 12.63 14.91 -8.24
C GLY A 69 12.50 13.56 -7.54
N ALA A 70 13.09 13.42 -6.35
CA ALA A 70 12.94 12.22 -5.52
C ALA A 70 11.48 11.99 -5.10
N GLN A 71 10.76 13.04 -4.67
CA GLN A 71 9.35 12.93 -4.28
C GLN A 71 8.43 12.51 -5.44
N LEU A 72 8.68 12.98 -6.66
CA LEU A 72 7.93 12.52 -7.85
C LEU A 72 8.15 11.02 -8.08
N LEU A 73 9.36 10.52 -7.94
CA LEU A 73 9.65 9.10 -8.10
C LEU A 73 9.10 8.25 -6.92
N LYS A 74 9.10 8.80 -5.72
CA LYS A 74 8.43 8.21 -4.54
C LYS A 74 6.93 8.03 -4.78
N GLU A 75 6.28 9.00 -5.45
CA GLU A 75 4.86 8.89 -5.82
C GLU A 75 4.61 7.71 -6.77
N VAL A 76 5.52 7.42 -7.72
CA VAL A 76 5.43 6.24 -8.59
C VAL A 76 5.39 4.95 -7.77
N ALA A 77 6.32 4.79 -6.82
CA ALA A 77 6.38 3.61 -5.97
C ALA A 77 5.13 3.48 -5.09
N THR A 78 4.69 4.60 -4.48
CA THR A 78 3.51 4.63 -3.61
C THR A 78 2.24 4.28 -4.37
N LYS A 79 2.00 4.89 -5.55
CA LYS A 79 0.82 4.58 -6.36
C LYS A 79 0.79 3.15 -6.87
N THR A 80 1.96 2.59 -7.19
CA THR A 80 2.05 1.18 -7.62
C THR A 80 1.71 0.26 -6.46
N ASN A 81 2.20 0.57 -5.26
CA ASN A 81 1.84 -0.16 -4.05
C ASN A 81 0.34 -0.09 -3.75
N ASP A 82 -0.27 1.11 -3.82
CA ASP A 82 -1.70 1.31 -3.54
C ASP A 82 -2.61 0.50 -4.48
N VAL A 83 -2.22 0.35 -5.76
CA VAL A 83 -3.03 -0.31 -6.80
C VAL A 83 -2.80 -1.82 -6.86
N ALA A 84 -1.55 -2.26 -6.70
CA ALA A 84 -1.15 -3.63 -6.99
C ALA A 84 -0.47 -4.33 -5.80
N GLY A 85 -0.05 -3.60 -4.77
CA GLY A 85 0.61 -4.10 -3.57
C GLY A 85 2.02 -4.68 -3.80
N ASP A 86 2.52 -4.64 -5.03
CA ASP A 86 3.84 -5.12 -5.44
C ASP A 86 4.30 -4.36 -6.70
N GLY A 87 5.53 -4.64 -7.19
CA GLY A 87 6.09 -4.05 -8.41
C GLY A 87 6.65 -2.63 -8.24
N THR A 88 6.80 -2.15 -7.03
CA THR A 88 7.27 -0.80 -6.69
C THR A 88 8.68 -0.52 -7.20
N THR A 89 9.57 -1.50 -7.08
CA THR A 89 10.95 -1.43 -7.61
C THR A 89 10.95 -1.41 -9.14
N THR A 90 10.14 -2.24 -9.79
CA THR A 90 9.99 -2.27 -11.26
C THR A 90 9.47 -0.95 -11.79
N ALA A 91 8.45 -0.38 -11.14
CA ALA A 91 7.91 0.93 -11.49
C ALA A 91 8.96 2.06 -11.38
N THR A 92 9.77 2.03 -10.33
CA THR A 92 10.88 2.97 -10.11
C THR A 92 11.95 2.87 -11.22
N VAL A 93 12.32 1.64 -11.62
CA VAL A 93 13.27 1.36 -12.71
C VAL A 93 12.75 1.90 -14.04
N LEU A 94 11.48 1.63 -14.35
CA LEU A 94 10.82 2.10 -15.57
C LEU A 94 10.76 3.63 -15.61
N ALA A 95 10.29 4.27 -14.54
CA ALA A 95 10.18 5.72 -14.46
C ALA A 95 11.54 6.41 -14.65
N TYR A 96 12.57 5.92 -13.96
CA TYR A 96 13.93 6.43 -14.12
C TYR A 96 14.41 6.32 -15.57
N SER A 97 14.18 5.16 -16.22
CA SER A 97 14.59 4.96 -17.61
C SER A 97 13.86 5.92 -18.56
N ILE A 98 12.54 6.08 -18.41
CA ILE A 98 11.72 6.99 -19.23
C ILE A 98 12.19 8.44 -19.04
N ILE A 99 12.37 8.88 -17.79
CA ILE A 99 12.84 10.23 -17.46
C ILE A 99 14.22 10.49 -18.07
N LYS A 100 15.16 9.57 -17.86
CA LYS A 100 16.54 9.71 -18.33
C LYS A 100 16.65 9.81 -19.86
N GLU A 101 15.96 8.94 -20.58
CA GLU A 101 15.98 8.95 -22.05
C GLU A 101 15.14 10.14 -22.59
N GLY A 102 14.02 10.46 -21.94
CA GLY A 102 13.18 11.59 -22.32
C GLY A 102 13.88 12.92 -22.18
N LEU A 103 14.58 13.16 -21.06
CA LEU A 103 15.32 14.41 -20.83
C LEU A 103 16.48 14.60 -21.81
N LYS A 104 17.14 13.53 -22.26
CA LYS A 104 18.13 13.62 -23.35
C LYS A 104 17.49 14.16 -24.64
N SER A 105 16.29 13.68 -24.96
CA SER A 105 15.56 14.11 -26.16
C SER A 105 15.05 15.54 -26.05
N VAL A 106 14.57 15.96 -24.88
CA VAL A 106 14.17 17.36 -24.60
C VAL A 106 15.38 18.30 -24.70
N ALA A 107 16.53 17.91 -24.14
CA ALA A 107 17.78 18.68 -24.24
C ALA A 107 18.29 18.79 -25.69
N ALA A 108 17.94 17.81 -26.55
CA ALA A 108 18.21 17.87 -28.00
C ALA A 108 17.21 18.76 -28.78
N GLY A 109 16.26 19.41 -28.11
CA GLY A 109 15.29 20.34 -28.69
C GLY A 109 13.99 19.71 -29.21
N ILE A 110 13.71 18.44 -28.86
CA ILE A 110 12.48 17.77 -29.23
C ILE A 110 11.34 18.25 -28.32
N ASN A 111 10.17 18.53 -28.89
CA ASN A 111 9.02 19.04 -28.16
C ASN A 111 8.52 18.05 -27.10
N PRO A 112 8.58 18.39 -25.78
CA PRO A 112 8.20 17.49 -24.71
C PRO A 112 6.73 17.07 -24.75
N MET A 113 5.84 17.92 -25.29
CA MET A 113 4.41 17.58 -25.44
C MET A 113 4.19 16.53 -26.54
N GLY A 114 5.02 16.52 -27.59
CA GLY A 114 5.01 15.46 -28.61
C GLY A 114 5.57 14.17 -28.04
N ILE A 115 6.70 14.23 -27.31
CA ILE A 115 7.26 13.08 -26.60
C ILE A 115 6.19 12.44 -25.68
N LYS A 116 5.49 13.27 -24.89
CA LYS A 116 4.42 12.79 -24.01
C LYS A 116 3.35 12.01 -24.78
N ARG A 117 2.83 12.53 -25.88
CA ARG A 117 1.81 11.83 -26.68
C ARG A 117 2.32 10.49 -27.22
N GLY A 118 3.57 10.43 -27.66
CA GLY A 118 4.20 9.18 -28.10
C GLY A 118 4.38 8.17 -26.97
N ILE A 119 4.73 8.64 -25.76
CA ILE A 119 4.78 7.82 -24.54
C ILE A 119 3.40 7.23 -24.25
N ASP A 120 2.35 8.07 -24.19
CA ASP A 120 0.98 7.65 -23.88
C ASP A 120 0.52 6.54 -24.84
N GLN A 121 0.71 6.73 -26.16
CA GLN A 121 0.34 5.74 -27.19
C GLN A 121 1.11 4.42 -27.04
N ALA A 122 2.41 4.48 -26.79
CA ALA A 122 3.23 3.28 -26.61
C ALA A 122 2.87 2.51 -25.34
N VAL A 123 2.53 3.21 -24.26
CA VAL A 123 2.09 2.62 -23.00
C VAL A 123 0.76 1.90 -23.18
N ASP A 124 -0.22 2.52 -23.83
CA ASP A 124 -1.53 1.90 -24.07
C ASP A 124 -1.39 0.59 -24.84
N LEU A 125 -0.59 0.58 -25.91
CA LEU A 125 -0.33 -0.63 -26.69
C LEU A 125 0.46 -1.69 -25.90
N ALA A 126 1.45 -1.29 -25.10
CA ALA A 126 2.21 -2.21 -24.27
C ALA A 126 1.33 -2.86 -23.18
N VAL A 127 0.45 -2.07 -22.55
CA VAL A 127 -0.52 -2.57 -21.57
C VAL A 127 -1.51 -3.55 -22.20
N GLU A 128 -2.00 -3.25 -23.40
CA GLU A 128 -2.87 -4.16 -24.15
C GLU A 128 -2.16 -5.49 -24.46
N GLU A 129 -0.89 -5.43 -24.85
CA GLU A 129 -0.10 -6.65 -25.11
C GLU A 129 0.17 -7.45 -23.82
N ILE A 130 0.48 -6.80 -22.70
CA ILE A 130 0.61 -7.46 -21.40
C ILE A 130 -0.69 -8.18 -21.03
N ARG A 131 -1.85 -7.54 -21.19
CA ARG A 131 -3.16 -8.16 -20.95
C ARG A 131 -3.41 -9.36 -21.87
N LYS A 132 -3.02 -9.31 -23.13
CA LYS A 132 -3.14 -10.45 -24.07
C LYS A 132 -2.26 -11.64 -23.67
N GLN A 133 -1.13 -11.40 -23.01
CA GLN A 133 -0.26 -12.46 -22.50
C GLN A 133 -0.81 -13.11 -21.24
N ALA A 134 -1.69 -12.42 -20.50
CA ALA A 134 -2.20 -12.86 -19.22
C ALA A 134 -2.96 -14.19 -19.32
N LYS A 135 -2.67 -15.10 -18.38
CA LYS A 135 -3.35 -16.38 -18.21
C LYS A 135 -3.99 -16.42 -16.84
N THR A 136 -5.25 -16.82 -16.79
CA THR A 136 -5.97 -17.00 -15.53
C THR A 136 -5.33 -18.11 -14.70
N ILE A 137 -5.16 -17.90 -13.41
CA ILE A 137 -4.69 -18.90 -12.45
C ILE A 137 -5.73 -20.01 -12.32
N LYS A 138 -5.28 -21.27 -12.37
CA LYS A 138 -6.17 -22.45 -12.38
C LYS A 138 -6.14 -23.22 -11.09
N ASP A 139 -5.00 -23.34 -10.44
CA ASP A 139 -4.77 -24.24 -9.32
C ASP A 139 -3.92 -23.63 -8.20
N LYS A 140 -3.84 -24.38 -7.11
CA LYS A 140 -3.07 -24.03 -5.91
C LYS A 140 -1.57 -23.88 -6.16
N GLU A 141 -1.01 -24.67 -7.09
CA GLU A 141 0.43 -24.66 -7.41
C GLU A 141 0.81 -23.33 -8.08
N GLU A 142 -0.03 -22.83 -9.01
CA GLU A 142 0.18 -21.52 -9.64
C GLU A 142 0.05 -20.38 -8.61
N ILE A 143 -0.88 -20.47 -7.65
CA ILE A 143 -0.99 -19.51 -6.54
C ILE A 143 0.29 -19.52 -5.68
N SER A 144 0.75 -20.72 -5.29
CA SER A 144 1.99 -20.87 -4.50
C SER A 144 3.21 -20.29 -5.23
N HIS A 145 3.32 -20.50 -6.53
CA HIS A 145 4.40 -19.92 -7.34
C HIS A 145 4.38 -18.38 -7.34
N VAL A 146 3.21 -17.76 -7.56
CA VAL A 146 3.08 -16.29 -7.50
C VAL A 146 3.52 -15.77 -6.14
N ALA A 147 2.97 -16.35 -5.08
CA ALA A 147 3.26 -15.93 -3.71
C ALA A 147 4.75 -16.12 -3.37
N SER A 148 5.35 -17.25 -3.76
CA SER A 148 6.77 -17.52 -3.54
C SER A 148 7.68 -16.52 -4.25
N ILE A 149 7.40 -16.19 -5.51
CA ILE A 149 8.19 -15.23 -6.30
C ILE A 149 8.15 -13.84 -5.66
N SER A 150 6.97 -13.36 -5.30
CA SER A 150 6.80 -12.07 -4.62
C SER A 150 7.44 -12.07 -3.22
N ALA A 151 7.47 -13.23 -2.55
CA ALA A 151 8.18 -13.43 -1.29
C ALA A 151 9.71 -13.67 -1.45
N ASN A 152 10.34 -13.22 -2.52
CA ASN A 152 11.77 -13.44 -2.81
C ASN A 152 12.20 -14.91 -2.91
N ASN A 153 11.40 -15.76 -3.56
CA ASN A 153 11.55 -17.21 -3.71
C ASN A 153 11.43 -18.00 -2.39
N ASP A 154 10.68 -17.49 -1.43
CA ASP A 154 10.36 -18.20 -0.19
C ASP A 154 9.17 -19.13 -0.43
N MET A 155 9.45 -20.44 -0.58
CA MET A 155 8.43 -21.45 -0.85
C MET A 155 7.50 -21.69 0.34
N GLU A 156 7.98 -21.52 1.58
CA GLU A 156 7.14 -21.68 2.78
C GLU A 156 6.03 -20.63 2.80
N ILE A 157 6.38 -19.37 2.58
CA ILE A 157 5.40 -18.27 2.47
C ILE A 157 4.41 -18.56 1.33
N GLY A 158 4.91 -19.05 0.18
CA GLY A 158 4.07 -19.40 -0.96
C GLY A 158 3.04 -20.48 -0.64
N GLU A 159 3.43 -21.54 0.02
CA GLU A 159 2.56 -22.64 0.43
C GLU A 159 1.54 -22.21 1.48
N GLU A 160 1.94 -21.40 2.47
CA GLU A 160 1.05 -20.86 3.49
C GLU A 160 -0.06 -19.99 2.88
N ILE A 161 0.30 -19.07 1.99
CA ILE A 161 -0.68 -18.20 1.31
C ILE A 161 -1.61 -19.02 0.42
N ALA A 162 -1.09 -19.96 -0.37
CA ALA A 162 -1.90 -20.82 -1.23
C ALA A 162 -2.84 -21.72 -0.42
N GLY A 163 -2.37 -22.26 0.72
CA GLY A 163 -3.20 -23.02 1.66
C GLY A 163 -4.28 -22.18 2.31
N ALA A 164 -3.96 -20.95 2.72
CA ALA A 164 -4.92 -20.01 3.25
C ALA A 164 -6.01 -19.67 2.21
N MET A 165 -5.61 -19.35 0.97
CA MET A 165 -6.55 -19.03 -0.11
C MET A 165 -7.46 -20.21 -0.51
N GLU A 166 -6.93 -21.43 -0.53
CA GLU A 166 -7.73 -22.61 -0.81
C GLU A 166 -8.86 -22.79 0.22
N LYS A 167 -8.58 -22.47 1.48
CA LYS A 167 -9.50 -22.70 2.58
C LYS A 167 -10.55 -21.61 2.76
N VAL A 168 -10.16 -20.32 2.58
CA VAL A 168 -11.11 -19.20 2.66
C VAL A 168 -11.79 -18.88 1.33
N GLY A 169 -11.30 -19.44 0.22
CA GLY A 169 -11.81 -19.17 -1.13
C GLY A 169 -11.20 -17.90 -1.76
N LYS A 170 -11.54 -17.67 -3.04
CA LYS A 170 -10.99 -16.54 -3.82
C LYS A 170 -11.36 -15.17 -3.26
N ASP A 171 -12.57 -15.07 -2.69
CA ASP A 171 -13.12 -13.84 -2.10
C ASP A 171 -12.89 -13.79 -0.58
N GLY A 172 -12.20 -14.79 -0.02
CA GLY A 172 -11.90 -14.89 1.40
C GLY A 172 -10.86 -13.88 1.86
N VAL A 173 -10.94 -13.51 3.12
CA VAL A 173 -10.06 -12.52 3.73
C VAL A 173 -8.85 -13.21 4.35
N ILE A 174 -7.66 -12.73 3.99
CA ILE A 174 -6.41 -13.13 4.63
C ILE A 174 -5.76 -11.89 5.23
N THR A 175 -5.42 -11.94 6.51
CA THR A 175 -4.71 -10.89 7.24
C THR A 175 -3.37 -11.41 7.74
N VAL A 176 -2.43 -10.50 7.95
CA VAL A 176 -1.09 -10.81 8.45
C VAL A 176 -0.92 -10.12 9.79
N GLU A 177 -0.66 -10.89 10.84
CA GLU A 177 -0.41 -10.41 12.20
C GLU A 177 0.99 -10.85 12.68
N GLU A 178 1.48 -10.19 13.72
CA GLU A 178 2.75 -10.55 14.35
C GLU A 178 2.53 -11.64 15.39
N SER A 179 3.25 -12.75 15.26
CA SER A 179 3.26 -13.82 16.26
C SER A 179 4.13 -13.45 17.47
N LYS A 180 3.76 -13.97 18.62
CA LYS A 180 4.62 -13.93 19.83
C LYS A 180 5.63 -15.08 19.87
N THR A 181 5.55 -16.01 18.92
CA THR A 181 6.43 -17.18 18.80
C THR A 181 7.36 -17.03 17.60
N ILE A 182 8.36 -17.90 17.50
CA ILE A 182 9.31 -17.92 16.38
C ILE A 182 8.66 -18.53 15.11
N GLU A 183 7.68 -19.39 15.29
CA GLU A 183 7.03 -20.10 14.19
C GLU A 183 5.93 -19.25 13.55
N THR A 184 5.86 -19.32 12.22
CA THR A 184 4.74 -18.77 11.44
C THR A 184 3.61 -19.79 11.43
N THR A 185 2.39 -19.34 11.72
CA THR A 185 1.20 -20.22 11.77
C THR A 185 0.00 -19.55 11.14
N THR A 186 -0.88 -20.34 10.51
CA THR A 186 -2.13 -19.84 9.93
C THR A 186 -3.32 -20.31 10.74
N GLU A 187 -4.08 -19.36 11.28
CA GLU A 187 -5.35 -19.59 11.97
C GLU A 187 -6.52 -19.25 11.06
N TYR A 188 -7.64 -19.96 11.26
CA TYR A 188 -8.90 -19.70 10.57
C TYR A 188 -9.96 -19.33 11.60
N VAL A 189 -10.50 -18.13 11.48
CA VAL A 189 -11.43 -17.57 12.47
C VAL A 189 -12.68 -17.00 11.80
N GLU A 190 -13.76 -16.88 12.57
CA GLU A 190 -14.94 -16.13 12.15
C GLU A 190 -14.55 -14.67 11.95
N GLY A 191 -14.98 -14.07 10.84
CA GLY A 191 -14.62 -12.70 10.54
C GLY A 191 -15.20 -12.22 9.24
N MET A 192 -15.05 -10.93 8.97
CA MET A 192 -15.60 -10.28 7.79
C MET A 192 -14.77 -9.05 7.41
N GLN A 193 -14.60 -8.81 6.11
CA GLN A 193 -14.10 -7.55 5.60
C GLN A 193 -15.18 -6.81 4.81
N PHE A 194 -15.22 -5.50 4.94
CA PHE A 194 -16.07 -4.64 4.12
C PHE A 194 -15.31 -3.41 3.60
N ASP A 195 -15.76 -2.92 2.44
CA ASP A 195 -15.09 -1.91 1.63
C ASP A 195 -15.40 -0.49 2.16
N ARG A 196 -15.03 -0.20 3.39
CA ARG A 196 -15.04 1.12 4.02
C ARG A 196 -13.91 1.20 5.02
N GLY A 197 -13.03 2.18 4.84
CA GLY A 197 -11.96 2.45 5.78
C GLY A 197 -12.29 3.59 6.76
N TYR A 198 -11.29 4.08 7.46
CA TYR A 198 -11.46 5.15 8.43
C TYR A 198 -11.95 6.45 7.76
N ILE A 199 -12.81 7.18 8.44
CA ILE A 199 -13.35 8.48 7.95
C ILE A 199 -12.24 9.55 7.94
N SER A 200 -11.26 9.46 8.82
CA SER A 200 -10.17 10.41 8.93
C SER A 200 -8.82 9.71 9.02
N PRO A 201 -7.79 10.15 8.26
CA PRO A 201 -6.44 9.59 8.34
C PRO A 201 -5.80 9.70 9.73
N TYR A 202 -6.29 10.61 10.56
CA TYR A 202 -5.81 10.79 11.93
C TYR A 202 -6.15 9.64 12.87
N PHE A 203 -7.03 8.73 12.47
CA PHE A 203 -7.29 7.48 13.20
C PHE A 203 -6.23 6.41 12.96
N ALA A 204 -5.42 6.53 11.90
CA ALA A 204 -4.32 5.60 11.63
C ALA A 204 -3.22 5.75 12.70
N GLN A 205 -3.07 4.72 13.52
CA GLN A 205 -2.06 4.66 14.58
C GLN A 205 -0.69 4.32 14.02
N ASN A 206 -0.63 3.42 13.06
CA ASN A 206 0.57 3.12 12.30
C ASN A 206 0.65 4.05 11.09
N ARG A 207 1.59 5.01 11.15
CA ARG A 207 1.77 5.99 10.06
C ARG A 207 2.53 5.44 8.86
N GLU A 208 3.28 4.35 9.03
CA GLU A 208 4.04 3.72 7.94
C GLU A 208 3.06 3.05 6.96
N ASN A 209 2.13 2.27 7.50
CA ASN A 209 1.14 1.51 6.70
C ASN A 209 -0.24 2.18 6.65
N MET A 210 -0.40 3.35 7.29
CA MET A 210 -1.69 4.06 7.37
C MET A 210 -2.83 3.14 7.84
N THR A 211 -2.59 2.36 8.90
CA THR A 211 -3.54 1.42 9.48
C THR A 211 -3.85 1.72 10.93
N ALA A 212 -5.05 1.37 11.38
CA ALA A 212 -5.43 1.34 12.78
C ALA A 212 -5.73 -0.11 13.18
N MET A 213 -5.10 -0.58 14.26
CA MET A 213 -5.35 -1.90 14.83
C MET A 213 -5.99 -1.72 16.21
N LEU A 214 -7.18 -2.26 16.38
CA LEU A 214 -7.92 -2.23 17.64
C LEU A 214 -7.94 -3.64 18.24
N GLU A 215 -7.32 -3.83 19.38
CA GLU A 215 -7.33 -5.11 20.10
C GLU A 215 -8.50 -5.16 21.08
N ASN A 216 -9.29 -6.22 21.02
CA ASN A 216 -10.45 -6.45 21.86
C ASN A 216 -11.44 -5.26 21.90
N PRO A 217 -11.79 -4.66 20.74
CA PRO A 217 -12.62 -3.46 20.69
C PRO A 217 -14.08 -3.76 21.03
N TYR A 218 -14.77 -2.71 21.49
CA TYR A 218 -16.21 -2.62 21.32
C TYR A 218 -16.55 -2.20 19.89
N VAL A 219 -17.70 -2.65 19.38
CA VAL A 219 -18.21 -2.28 18.05
C VAL A 219 -19.59 -1.64 18.22
N LEU A 220 -19.65 -0.32 18.04
CA LEU A 220 -20.90 0.42 18.01
C LEU A 220 -21.39 0.50 16.57
N ILE A 221 -22.60 0.04 16.33
CA ILE A 221 -23.22 -0.03 15.00
C ILE A 221 -24.47 0.86 14.99
N HIS A 222 -24.47 1.88 14.13
CA HIS A 222 -25.59 2.83 14.01
C HIS A 222 -26.01 3.00 12.56
N ASP A 223 -27.31 3.06 12.30
CA ASP A 223 -27.87 3.10 10.94
C ASP A 223 -27.96 4.49 10.34
N LYS A 224 -27.82 5.56 11.14
CA LYS A 224 -27.91 6.95 10.71
C LYS A 224 -26.59 7.70 10.83
N LYS A 225 -26.59 8.97 10.38
CA LYS A 225 -25.46 9.87 10.55
C LYS A 225 -25.32 10.34 11.99
N ILE A 226 -24.07 10.53 12.41
CA ILE A 226 -23.72 11.06 13.72
C ILE A 226 -22.98 12.39 13.52
N SER A 227 -23.62 13.50 13.87
CA SER A 227 -23.04 14.85 13.73
C SER A 227 -22.81 15.53 15.08
N ALA A 228 -23.69 15.27 16.05
CA ALA A 228 -23.64 15.87 17.39
C ALA A 228 -22.90 14.97 18.38
N MET A 229 -21.91 15.53 19.08
CA MET A 229 -21.15 14.77 20.09
C MET A 229 -22.02 14.38 21.29
N LYS A 230 -23.04 15.16 21.60
CA LYS A 230 -23.96 14.95 22.73
C LYS A 230 -24.58 13.54 22.72
N ASP A 231 -24.91 13.01 21.54
CA ASP A 231 -25.59 11.72 21.41
C ASP A 231 -24.62 10.53 21.65
N LEU A 232 -23.33 10.72 21.36
CA LEU A 232 -22.28 9.74 21.59
C LEU A 232 -21.69 9.76 23.00
N LEU A 233 -21.73 10.91 23.66
CA LEU A 233 -21.01 11.14 24.91
C LEU A 233 -21.31 10.08 25.99
N PRO A 234 -22.57 9.69 26.25
CA PRO A 234 -22.88 8.74 27.33
C PRO A 234 -22.22 7.36 27.12
N ILE A 235 -22.21 6.87 25.87
CA ILE A 235 -21.59 5.57 25.57
C ILE A 235 -20.07 5.64 25.55
N LEU A 236 -19.49 6.75 25.04
CA LEU A 236 -18.04 6.94 25.02
C LEU A 236 -17.44 7.07 26.42
N GLU A 237 -18.15 7.68 27.37
CA GLU A 237 -17.74 7.72 28.78
C GLU A 237 -17.66 6.32 29.40
N LYS A 238 -18.66 5.45 29.10
CA LYS A 238 -18.66 4.06 29.55
C LYS A 238 -17.52 3.25 28.92
N VAL A 239 -17.26 3.45 27.61
CA VAL A 239 -16.15 2.83 26.90
C VAL A 239 -14.81 3.28 27.48
N ALA A 240 -14.62 4.57 27.70
CA ALA A 240 -13.39 5.11 28.29
C ALA A 240 -13.11 4.55 29.69
N GLN A 241 -14.15 4.40 30.52
CA GLN A 241 -14.02 3.76 31.84
C GLN A 241 -13.60 2.30 31.78
N SER A 242 -13.96 1.58 30.69
CA SER A 242 -13.56 0.19 30.48
C SER A 242 -12.13 0.02 29.97
N ASN A 243 -11.48 1.12 29.57
CA ASN A 243 -10.14 1.15 28.96
C ASN A 243 -10.00 0.25 27.72
N ARG A 244 -11.09 -0.02 27.01
CA ARG A 244 -11.12 -0.78 25.75
C ARG A 244 -11.29 0.16 24.57
N PRO A 245 -10.68 -0.15 23.40
CA PRO A 245 -10.90 0.61 22.19
C PRO A 245 -12.33 0.44 21.67
N VAL A 246 -12.76 1.36 20.80
CA VAL A 246 -14.08 1.30 20.15
C VAL A 246 -13.98 1.54 18.64
N LEU A 247 -14.61 0.66 17.88
CA LEU A 247 -14.94 0.89 16.47
C LEU A 247 -16.36 1.45 16.39
N ILE A 248 -16.53 2.58 15.71
CA ILE A 248 -17.85 3.18 15.47
C ILE A 248 -18.18 3.04 13.99
N ILE A 249 -19.24 2.31 13.68
CA ILE A 249 -19.75 2.11 12.32
C ILE A 249 -21.07 2.86 12.22
N ALA A 250 -21.13 3.88 11.36
CA ALA A 250 -22.35 4.67 11.15
C ALA A 250 -22.52 5.02 9.67
N GLU A 251 -23.73 5.46 9.26
CA GLU A 251 -23.93 5.94 7.89
C GLU A 251 -22.87 6.98 7.49
N ASP A 252 -22.64 7.94 8.37
CA ASP A 252 -21.54 8.92 8.29
C ASP A 252 -21.26 9.47 9.70
N ILE A 253 -20.05 9.97 9.92
CA ILE A 253 -19.70 10.69 11.14
C ILE A 253 -19.04 12.00 10.71
N GLU A 254 -19.64 13.12 11.08
CA GLU A 254 -19.23 14.42 10.59
C GLU A 254 -19.31 15.51 11.70
N GLY A 255 -18.88 16.71 11.37
CA GLY A 255 -19.02 17.89 12.25
C GLY A 255 -18.31 17.75 13.60
N GLU A 256 -19.02 18.12 14.68
CA GLU A 256 -18.49 18.13 16.05
C GLU A 256 -18.10 16.73 16.53
N ALA A 257 -18.89 15.70 16.18
CA ALA A 257 -18.64 14.33 16.58
C ALA A 257 -17.30 13.81 16.03
N LEU A 258 -17.05 14.00 14.73
CA LEU A 258 -15.80 13.59 14.10
C LEU A 258 -14.59 14.33 14.68
N ALA A 259 -14.69 15.68 14.80
CA ALA A 259 -13.60 16.48 15.32
C ALA A 259 -13.21 16.06 16.75
N THR A 260 -14.20 15.81 17.59
CA THR A 260 -13.98 15.40 18.99
C THR A 260 -13.38 14.00 19.07
N LEU A 261 -13.85 13.04 18.28
CA LEU A 261 -13.28 11.69 18.22
C LEU A 261 -11.81 11.74 17.80
N VAL A 262 -11.48 12.49 16.74
CA VAL A 262 -10.11 12.64 16.25
C VAL A 262 -9.21 13.26 17.31
N VAL A 263 -9.63 14.34 17.96
CA VAL A 263 -8.82 15.02 19.00
C VAL A 263 -8.57 14.09 20.19
N ASN A 264 -9.56 13.34 20.65
CA ASN A 264 -9.41 12.42 21.77
C ASN A 264 -8.55 11.19 21.41
N SER A 265 -8.65 10.69 20.17
CA SER A 265 -7.79 9.64 19.65
C SER A 265 -6.33 10.09 19.59
N LEU A 266 -6.05 11.29 19.06
CA LEU A 266 -4.71 11.87 18.99
C LEU A 266 -4.10 12.14 20.37
N ARG A 267 -4.91 12.49 21.36
CA ARG A 267 -4.49 12.70 22.75
C ARG A 267 -4.31 11.40 23.53
N GLY A 268 -4.72 10.26 22.96
CA GLY A 268 -4.68 8.96 23.64
C GLY A 268 -5.68 8.83 24.80
N THR A 269 -6.64 9.75 24.93
CA THR A 269 -7.69 9.72 25.97
C THR A 269 -8.79 8.72 25.65
N LEU A 270 -9.01 8.46 24.34
CA LEU A 270 -9.96 7.48 23.85
C LEU A 270 -9.36 6.81 22.60
N ASN A 271 -9.18 5.51 22.65
CA ASN A 271 -8.77 4.74 21.47
C ASN A 271 -10.03 4.43 20.64
N ALA A 272 -10.38 5.32 19.71
CA ALA A 272 -11.56 5.21 18.88
C ALA A 272 -11.19 5.31 17.40
N VAL A 273 -11.87 4.51 16.58
CA VAL A 273 -11.83 4.61 15.12
C VAL A 273 -13.25 4.68 14.60
N ALA A 274 -13.49 5.59 13.66
CA ALA A 274 -14.78 5.78 13.02
C ALA A 274 -14.72 5.41 11.55
N VAL A 275 -15.68 4.60 11.09
CA VAL A 275 -15.80 4.12 9.70
C VAL A 275 -17.23 4.32 9.19
N LYS A 276 -17.37 4.49 7.87
CA LYS A 276 -18.69 4.53 7.25
C LYS A 276 -19.28 3.12 7.12
N ALA A 277 -20.58 3.02 7.29
CA ALA A 277 -21.31 1.79 7.05
C ALA A 277 -21.20 1.35 5.58
N PRO A 278 -21.01 0.05 5.31
CA PRO A 278 -20.97 -0.46 3.95
C PRO A 278 -22.36 -0.47 3.30
N GLY A 279 -22.41 -0.28 1.98
CA GLY A 279 -23.65 -0.28 1.20
C GLY A 279 -24.49 0.98 1.32
N PHE A 280 -25.68 0.94 0.71
CA PHE A 280 -26.66 2.04 0.69
C PHE A 280 -28.07 1.51 0.86
N GLY A 281 -28.97 2.32 1.44
CA GLY A 281 -30.38 1.97 1.61
C GLY A 281 -30.59 0.66 2.41
N ASP A 282 -31.47 -0.21 1.93
CA ASP A 282 -31.80 -1.47 2.61
C ASP A 282 -30.62 -2.45 2.66
N ARG A 283 -29.71 -2.40 1.69
CA ARG A 283 -28.47 -3.18 1.72
C ARG A 283 -27.57 -2.78 2.88
N ARG A 284 -27.45 -1.48 3.15
CA ARG A 284 -26.70 -1.01 4.31
C ARG A 284 -27.27 -1.55 5.60
N LYS A 285 -28.60 -1.52 5.77
CA LYS A 285 -29.27 -2.09 6.95
C LYS A 285 -28.95 -3.59 7.09
N ALA A 286 -29.05 -4.35 6.00
CA ALA A 286 -28.75 -5.77 5.99
C ALA A 286 -27.29 -6.09 6.32
N MET A 287 -26.33 -5.28 5.81
CA MET A 287 -24.91 -5.46 6.13
C MET A 287 -24.59 -5.06 7.58
N LEU A 288 -25.23 -4.04 8.12
CA LEU A 288 -25.09 -3.67 9.53
C LEU A 288 -25.62 -4.78 10.45
N GLU A 289 -26.73 -5.45 10.08
CA GLU A 289 -27.22 -6.64 10.79
C GLU A 289 -26.22 -7.80 10.72
N ASP A 290 -25.60 -8.06 9.56
CA ASP A 290 -24.59 -9.10 9.42
C ASP A 290 -23.39 -8.84 10.34
N ILE A 291 -22.93 -7.57 10.40
CA ILE A 291 -21.85 -7.15 11.31
C ILE A 291 -22.29 -7.31 12.78
N ALA A 292 -23.53 -6.95 13.11
CA ALA A 292 -24.06 -7.08 14.47
C ALA A 292 -24.10 -8.56 14.92
N ILE A 293 -24.58 -9.45 14.05
CA ILE A 293 -24.60 -10.89 14.31
C ILE A 293 -23.18 -11.44 14.47
N LEU A 294 -22.25 -11.05 13.59
CA LEU A 294 -20.85 -11.47 13.64
C LEU A 294 -20.16 -11.03 14.93
N THR A 295 -20.45 -9.84 15.42
CA THR A 295 -19.80 -9.25 16.60
C THR A 295 -20.55 -9.49 17.90
N GLY A 296 -21.76 -10.08 17.83
CA GLY A 296 -22.63 -10.32 18.97
C GLY A 296 -23.24 -9.04 19.56
N GLY A 297 -23.32 -7.97 18.76
CA GLY A 297 -23.92 -6.68 19.12
C GLY A 297 -25.32 -6.50 18.55
N GLN A 298 -25.81 -5.26 18.62
CA GLN A 298 -27.08 -4.84 18.07
C GLN A 298 -26.90 -3.62 17.17
N VAL A 299 -27.73 -3.52 16.12
CA VAL A 299 -27.83 -2.28 15.34
C VAL A 299 -28.64 -1.27 16.13
N ILE A 300 -28.03 -0.14 16.46
CA ILE A 300 -28.71 0.95 17.15
C ILE A 300 -29.48 1.77 16.11
N SER A 301 -30.78 1.60 16.09
CA SER A 301 -31.69 2.23 15.13
C SER A 301 -32.93 2.77 15.83
N GLU A 302 -33.31 3.99 15.48
CA GLU A 302 -34.56 4.58 15.97
C GLU A 302 -35.78 3.82 15.44
N ASP A 303 -35.69 3.22 14.26
CA ASP A 303 -36.76 2.36 13.71
C ASP A 303 -37.02 1.15 14.62
N LEU A 304 -36.00 0.70 15.37
CA LEU A 304 -36.09 -0.37 16.36
C LEU A 304 -36.37 0.16 17.80
N GLY A 305 -36.61 1.46 17.95
CA GLY A 305 -36.84 2.12 19.24
C GLY A 305 -35.57 2.35 20.08
N LEU A 306 -34.38 2.14 19.49
CA LEU A 306 -33.08 2.31 20.14
C LEU A 306 -32.49 3.68 19.80
N LYS A 307 -32.25 4.51 20.82
CA LYS A 307 -31.60 5.82 20.68
C LYS A 307 -30.14 5.73 21.09
N LEU A 308 -29.27 6.44 20.35
CA LEU A 308 -27.84 6.44 20.58
C LEU A 308 -27.45 6.92 22.00
N GLU A 309 -28.19 7.92 22.54
CA GLU A 309 -27.98 8.47 23.89
C GLU A 309 -28.24 7.47 25.03
N ASN A 310 -29.00 6.39 24.77
CA ASN A 310 -29.40 5.39 25.77
C ASN A 310 -28.68 4.05 25.60
N VAL A 311 -27.63 3.99 24.78
CA VAL A 311 -26.90 2.74 24.52
C VAL A 311 -26.11 2.29 25.74
N GLU A 312 -26.17 0.97 26.01
CA GLU A 312 -25.40 0.30 27.05
C GLU A 312 -24.28 -0.56 26.44
N LEU A 313 -23.23 -0.83 27.23
CA LEU A 313 -22.07 -1.63 26.79
C LEU A 313 -22.45 -3.05 26.32
N ASN A 314 -23.49 -3.64 26.87
CA ASN A 314 -23.99 -4.98 26.50
C ASN A 314 -24.70 -5.02 25.16
N GLN A 315 -25.02 -3.88 24.56
CA GLN A 315 -25.61 -3.76 23.21
C GLN A 315 -24.51 -3.60 22.15
N LEU A 316 -23.29 -3.28 22.57
CA LEU A 316 -22.15 -3.20 21.66
C LEU A 316 -21.66 -4.58 21.27
N GLY A 317 -21.28 -4.73 20.01
CA GLY A 317 -20.53 -5.90 19.57
C GLY A 317 -19.09 -5.87 20.10
N SER A 318 -18.38 -6.97 19.91
CA SER A 318 -16.94 -7.05 20.14
C SER A 318 -16.25 -8.03 19.21
N ALA A 319 -14.94 -7.95 19.09
CA ALA A 319 -14.11 -8.86 18.31
C ALA A 319 -12.75 -9.05 18.99
N ARG A 320 -11.98 -10.07 18.59
CA ARG A 320 -10.59 -10.23 19.04
C ARG A 320 -9.75 -9.05 18.58
N SER A 321 -9.81 -8.72 17.31
CA SER A 321 -9.16 -7.54 16.75
C SER A 321 -9.94 -6.97 15.57
N VAL A 322 -9.72 -5.67 15.28
CA VAL A 322 -10.24 -5.01 14.08
C VAL A 322 -9.11 -4.24 13.44
N LYS A 323 -8.85 -4.53 12.16
CA LYS A 323 -7.92 -3.80 11.32
C LYS A 323 -8.67 -2.82 10.43
N VAL A 324 -8.36 -1.54 10.53
CA VAL A 324 -8.95 -0.50 9.68
C VAL A 324 -7.87 0.14 8.83
N GLU A 325 -8.07 0.08 7.52
CA GLU A 325 -7.22 0.64 6.49
C GLU A 325 -7.91 1.85 5.84
N LYS A 326 -7.31 2.42 4.82
CA LYS A 326 -7.87 3.57 4.11
C LYS A 326 -9.20 3.24 3.42
N GLU A 327 -9.32 2.06 2.82
CA GLU A 327 -10.47 1.64 2.01
C GLU A 327 -11.27 0.49 2.63
N ASN A 328 -10.68 -0.24 3.59
CA ASN A 328 -11.25 -1.48 4.11
C ASN A 328 -11.25 -1.51 5.64
N THR A 329 -12.21 -2.25 6.19
CA THR A 329 -12.26 -2.63 7.60
C THR A 329 -12.44 -4.14 7.71
N THR A 330 -11.53 -4.80 8.45
CA THR A 330 -11.55 -6.24 8.68
C THR A 330 -11.83 -6.52 10.15
N ILE A 331 -12.90 -7.24 10.44
CA ILE A 331 -13.26 -7.73 11.76
C ILE A 331 -12.74 -9.17 11.89
N ILE A 332 -11.93 -9.44 12.88
CA ILE A 332 -11.24 -10.70 13.08
C ILE A 332 -11.75 -11.34 14.36
N ASN A 333 -12.28 -12.56 14.27
CA ASN A 333 -12.84 -13.33 15.37
C ASN A 333 -13.88 -12.52 16.18
N GLY A 334 -15.00 -12.23 15.51
CA GLY A 334 -16.16 -11.57 16.14
C GLY A 334 -16.73 -12.42 17.28
N ALA A 335 -17.27 -11.79 18.30
CA ALA A 335 -17.81 -12.46 19.50
C ALA A 335 -19.23 -12.99 19.31
N GLY A 336 -19.79 -12.95 18.09
CA GLY A 336 -21.11 -13.51 17.77
C GLY A 336 -21.16 -15.02 17.96
N LYS A 337 -22.35 -15.54 18.21
CA LYS A 337 -22.54 -16.97 18.36
C LYS A 337 -22.53 -17.66 16.98
N GLN A 338 -21.78 -18.73 16.86
CA GLN A 338 -21.74 -19.53 15.62
C GLN A 338 -23.11 -20.01 15.13
N THR A 339 -24.04 -20.27 16.05
CA THR A 339 -25.42 -20.63 15.70
C THR A 339 -26.09 -19.53 14.91
N ASP A 340 -26.02 -18.30 15.40
CA ASP A 340 -26.69 -17.14 14.83
C ASP A 340 -26.07 -16.78 13.46
N ILE A 341 -24.73 -16.90 13.34
CA ILE A 341 -24.01 -16.73 12.07
C ILE A 341 -24.44 -17.77 11.04
N LYS A 342 -24.55 -19.05 11.42
CA LYS A 342 -25.01 -20.13 10.53
C LYS A 342 -26.45 -19.94 10.09
N GLU A 343 -27.32 -19.52 10.99
CA GLU A 343 -28.71 -19.20 10.68
C GLU A 343 -28.80 -18.04 9.69
N ARG A 344 -27.98 -16.99 9.88
CA ARG A 344 -27.91 -15.86 8.95
C ARG A 344 -27.42 -16.28 7.57
N ILE A 345 -26.38 -17.11 7.49
CA ILE A 345 -25.90 -17.70 6.23
C ILE A 345 -27.01 -18.47 5.52
N SER A 346 -27.79 -19.27 6.27
CA SER A 346 -28.92 -20.03 5.71
C SER A 346 -30.03 -19.11 5.18
N GLN A 347 -30.32 -18.01 5.88
CA GLN A 347 -31.29 -17.00 5.43
C GLN A 347 -30.83 -16.33 4.11
N ILE A 348 -29.54 -15.95 4.01
CA ILE A 348 -29.01 -15.34 2.78
C ILE A 348 -29.08 -16.35 1.62
N LYS A 349 -28.76 -17.63 1.84
CA LYS A 349 -28.88 -18.68 0.81
C LYS A 349 -30.31 -18.82 0.31
N ALA A 350 -31.30 -18.83 1.20
CA ALA A 350 -32.71 -18.88 0.82
C ALA A 350 -33.10 -17.63 -0.02
N GLN A 351 -32.61 -16.42 0.36
CA GLN A 351 -32.85 -15.21 -0.43
C GLN A 351 -32.24 -15.29 -1.84
N ILE A 352 -31.08 -15.93 -2.00
CA ILE A 352 -30.44 -16.15 -3.30
C ILE A 352 -31.31 -17.07 -4.18
N GLU A 353 -31.92 -18.09 -3.61
CA GLU A 353 -32.81 -19.01 -4.33
C GLU A 353 -34.11 -18.33 -4.73
N ASP A 354 -34.69 -17.49 -3.87
CA ASP A 354 -35.96 -16.81 -4.07
C ASP A 354 -35.91 -15.61 -5.02
N THR A 355 -34.73 -14.98 -5.19
CA THR A 355 -34.59 -13.76 -5.99
C THR A 355 -34.65 -14.06 -7.49
N THR A 356 -35.44 -13.26 -8.22
CA THR A 356 -35.52 -13.28 -9.68
C THR A 356 -34.62 -12.26 -10.38
N SER A 357 -34.00 -11.36 -9.62
CA SER A 357 -33.11 -10.32 -10.12
C SER A 357 -31.67 -10.82 -10.13
N ASP A 358 -31.02 -10.87 -11.28
CA ASP A 358 -29.61 -11.28 -11.39
C ASP A 358 -28.69 -10.34 -10.61
N TYR A 359 -28.99 -9.04 -10.60
CA TYR A 359 -28.24 -8.06 -9.83
C TYR A 359 -28.38 -8.26 -8.31
N ASP A 360 -29.59 -8.53 -7.82
CA ASP A 360 -29.79 -8.79 -6.39
C ASP A 360 -29.17 -10.12 -5.98
N ARG A 361 -29.23 -11.14 -6.87
CA ARG A 361 -28.54 -12.41 -6.66
C ARG A 361 -27.03 -12.21 -6.50
N GLU A 362 -26.37 -11.48 -7.42
CA GLU A 362 -24.95 -11.17 -7.33
C GLU A 362 -24.60 -10.49 -6.00
N LYS A 363 -25.41 -9.54 -5.55
CA LYS A 363 -25.16 -8.81 -4.29
C LYS A 363 -25.43 -9.65 -3.03
N LEU A 364 -26.34 -10.59 -3.09
CA LEU A 364 -26.56 -11.57 -2.02
C LEU A 364 -25.42 -12.60 -1.97
N GLU A 365 -24.91 -13.05 -3.13
CA GLU A 365 -23.76 -13.93 -3.22
C GLU A 365 -22.49 -13.27 -2.66
N GLU A 366 -22.23 -11.98 -3.00
CA GLU A 366 -21.15 -11.19 -2.43
C GLU A 366 -21.25 -11.11 -0.90
N ARG A 367 -22.44 -10.86 -0.38
CA ARG A 367 -22.70 -10.77 1.06
C ARG A 367 -22.52 -12.12 1.75
N LEU A 368 -22.98 -13.20 1.11
CA LEU A 368 -22.77 -14.57 1.57
C LEU A 368 -21.28 -14.92 1.64
N ALA A 369 -20.52 -14.60 0.60
CA ALA A 369 -19.07 -14.86 0.55
C ALA A 369 -18.33 -14.13 1.68
N LYS A 370 -18.67 -12.86 1.94
CA LYS A 370 -18.08 -12.08 3.04
C LYS A 370 -18.36 -12.64 4.43
N LEU A 371 -19.56 -13.20 4.66
CA LEU A 371 -19.95 -13.74 5.97
C LEU A 371 -19.52 -15.20 6.17
N ALA A 372 -19.59 -16.02 5.11
CA ALA A 372 -19.31 -17.45 5.17
C ALA A 372 -17.82 -17.81 5.01
N GLY A 373 -17.03 -16.94 4.36
CA GLY A 373 -15.62 -17.18 4.05
C GLY A 373 -14.71 -17.15 5.29
N GLY A 374 -15.10 -16.43 6.34
CA GLY A 374 -14.27 -16.22 7.50
C GLY A 374 -12.99 -15.41 7.18
N VAL A 375 -12.03 -15.45 8.08
CA VAL A 375 -10.72 -14.80 7.94
C VAL A 375 -9.60 -15.80 8.22
N ALA A 376 -8.65 -15.93 7.30
CA ALA A 376 -7.38 -16.58 7.59
C ALA A 376 -6.42 -15.54 8.18
N VAL A 377 -5.81 -15.83 9.31
CA VAL A 377 -4.84 -14.97 9.98
C VAL A 377 -3.48 -15.65 9.92
N ILE A 378 -2.56 -15.09 9.13
CA ILE A 378 -1.17 -15.55 9.06
C ILE A 378 -0.40 -14.84 10.17
N ASN A 379 -0.10 -15.55 11.25
CA ASN A 379 0.69 -15.08 12.37
C ASN A 379 2.17 -15.30 12.05
N VAL A 380 2.86 -14.24 11.65
CA VAL A 380 4.27 -14.30 11.25
C VAL A 380 5.16 -14.36 12.47
N GLY A 381 6.02 -15.38 12.57
CA GLY A 381 6.99 -15.55 13.64
C GLY A 381 8.43 -15.36 13.17
N ALA A 382 9.28 -14.80 14.04
CA ALA A 382 10.72 -14.66 13.81
C ALA A 382 11.48 -14.57 15.14
N ALA A 383 12.81 -14.74 15.09
CA ALA A 383 13.65 -14.70 16.28
C ALA A 383 13.93 -13.27 16.79
N THR A 384 13.89 -12.28 15.92
CA THR A 384 14.16 -10.87 16.24
C THR A 384 13.06 -9.95 15.68
N GLU A 385 12.86 -8.80 16.30
CA GLU A 385 11.88 -7.81 15.85
C GLU A 385 12.18 -7.28 14.43
N VAL A 386 13.45 -7.13 14.08
CA VAL A 386 13.88 -6.68 12.75
C VAL A 386 13.52 -7.72 11.68
N GLU A 387 13.80 -8.99 11.95
CA GLU A 387 13.44 -10.11 11.07
C GLU A 387 11.91 -10.27 10.97
N LEU A 388 11.21 -10.11 12.08
CA LEU A 388 9.74 -10.21 12.13
C LEU A 388 9.09 -9.18 11.20
N LYS A 389 9.52 -7.93 11.26
CA LYS A 389 9.01 -6.85 10.40
C LYS A 389 9.32 -7.11 8.93
N GLU A 390 10.55 -7.55 8.61
CA GLU A 390 10.94 -7.89 7.24
C GLU A 390 10.09 -9.04 6.70
N LYS A 391 9.95 -10.13 7.47
CA LYS A 391 9.16 -11.30 7.06
C LYS A 391 7.68 -10.96 6.92
N LYS A 392 7.13 -10.13 7.80
CA LYS A 392 5.75 -9.66 7.71
C LYS A 392 5.50 -8.88 6.42
N HIS A 393 6.33 -7.89 6.09
CA HIS A 393 6.22 -7.14 4.84
C HIS A 393 6.28 -8.06 3.63
N ARG A 394 7.18 -9.04 3.63
CA ARG A 394 7.30 -10.03 2.55
C ARG A 394 6.04 -10.88 2.37
N VAL A 395 5.38 -11.27 3.46
CA VAL A 395 4.09 -11.98 3.43
C VAL A 395 2.97 -11.07 2.91
N GLU A 396 2.94 -9.79 3.33
CA GLU A 396 1.96 -8.79 2.87
C GLU A 396 2.10 -8.54 1.36
N ASP A 397 3.33 -8.37 0.85
CA ASP A 397 3.61 -8.21 -0.59
C ASP A 397 3.18 -9.45 -1.38
N ALA A 398 3.54 -10.65 -0.91
CA ALA A 398 3.17 -11.90 -1.54
C ALA A 398 1.65 -12.11 -1.59
N LEU A 399 0.93 -11.73 -0.54
CA LEU A 399 -0.53 -11.79 -0.50
C LEU A 399 -1.15 -10.82 -1.50
N SER A 400 -0.63 -9.58 -1.57
CA SER A 400 -1.10 -8.56 -2.50
C SER A 400 -0.87 -8.96 -3.96
N ALA A 401 0.32 -9.47 -4.28
CA ALA A 401 0.65 -9.99 -5.60
C ALA A 401 -0.25 -11.17 -5.99
N THR A 402 -0.55 -12.05 -5.03
CA THR A 402 -1.44 -13.20 -5.27
C THR A 402 -2.86 -12.76 -5.58
N ARG A 403 -3.40 -11.77 -4.87
CA ARG A 403 -4.70 -11.16 -5.18
C ARG A 403 -4.71 -10.52 -6.56
N ALA A 404 -3.68 -9.74 -6.88
CA ALA A 404 -3.54 -9.12 -8.20
C ALA A 404 -3.48 -10.16 -9.34
N ALA A 405 -2.86 -11.32 -9.09
CA ALA A 405 -2.79 -12.42 -10.05
C ALA A 405 -4.13 -13.15 -10.23
N ILE A 406 -4.93 -13.26 -9.17
CA ILE A 406 -6.29 -13.81 -9.27
C ILE A 406 -7.20 -12.89 -10.07
N GLU A 407 -7.06 -11.57 -9.91
CA GLU A 407 -7.88 -10.57 -10.59
C GLU A 407 -7.62 -10.50 -12.11
N GLU A 408 -6.35 -10.40 -12.53
CA GLU A 408 -5.99 -10.15 -13.93
C GLU A 408 -5.14 -11.25 -14.57
N GLY A 409 -4.87 -12.34 -13.86
CA GLY A 409 -4.03 -13.43 -14.34
C GLY A 409 -2.53 -13.16 -14.21
N ILE A 410 -1.75 -14.08 -14.75
CA ILE A 410 -0.29 -14.12 -14.67
C ILE A 410 0.36 -14.00 -16.04
N VAL A 411 1.53 -13.40 -16.08
CA VAL A 411 2.41 -13.28 -17.26
C VAL A 411 3.80 -13.87 -16.96
N PRO A 412 4.62 -14.14 -17.97
CA PRO A 412 6.01 -14.53 -17.73
C PRO A 412 6.75 -13.45 -16.92
N GLY A 413 7.39 -13.88 -15.82
CA GLY A 413 8.09 -13.00 -14.90
C GLY A 413 9.49 -12.59 -15.37
N GLY A 414 10.27 -12.03 -14.44
CA GLY A 414 11.67 -11.66 -14.70
C GLY A 414 11.87 -10.58 -15.76
N GLY A 415 10.86 -9.79 -16.05
CA GLY A 415 10.87 -8.77 -17.10
C GLY A 415 10.62 -9.30 -18.52
N LEU A 416 10.38 -10.60 -18.69
CA LEU A 416 10.18 -11.20 -20.02
C LEU A 416 8.90 -10.74 -20.70
N SER A 417 7.80 -10.54 -19.95
CA SER A 417 6.54 -10.04 -20.48
C SER A 417 6.69 -8.64 -21.10
N MET A 418 7.54 -7.79 -20.53
CA MET A 418 7.87 -6.47 -21.07
C MET A 418 8.70 -6.54 -22.34
N ILE A 419 9.65 -7.49 -22.42
CA ILE A 419 10.41 -7.76 -23.67
C ILE A 419 9.48 -8.21 -24.78
N GLN A 420 8.50 -9.06 -24.50
CA GLN A 420 7.51 -9.50 -25.48
C GLN A 420 6.60 -8.33 -25.91
N ALA A 421 6.32 -7.38 -25.02
CA ALA A 421 5.63 -6.14 -25.42
C ALA A 421 6.48 -5.28 -26.36
N VAL A 422 7.82 -5.20 -26.17
CA VAL A 422 8.72 -4.52 -27.12
C VAL A 422 8.63 -5.12 -28.53
N GLU A 423 8.56 -6.45 -28.63
CA GLU A 423 8.41 -7.14 -29.93
C GLU A 423 7.10 -6.79 -30.63
N ALA A 424 6.01 -6.60 -29.87
CA ALA A 424 4.73 -6.18 -30.41
C ALA A 424 4.77 -4.72 -30.86
N LEU A 425 5.34 -3.84 -30.05
CA LEU A 425 5.52 -2.42 -30.37
C LEU A 425 6.41 -2.22 -31.61
N ALA A 426 7.43 -3.05 -31.82
CA ALA A 426 8.32 -2.97 -32.98
C ALA A 426 7.60 -3.23 -34.33
N LYS A 427 6.42 -3.83 -34.31
CA LYS A 427 5.59 -4.11 -35.51
C LYS A 427 4.65 -2.97 -35.86
N VAL A 428 4.52 -1.96 -34.98
CA VAL A 428 3.65 -0.81 -35.20
C VAL A 428 4.24 0.07 -36.29
N ASN A 429 3.41 0.43 -37.28
CA ASN A 429 3.81 1.42 -38.29
C ASN A 429 3.81 2.81 -37.65
N LEU A 430 4.97 3.43 -37.55
CA LEU A 430 5.14 4.77 -36.99
C LEU A 430 5.06 5.88 -38.06
N ASP A 431 4.86 5.57 -39.35
CA ASP A 431 4.95 6.57 -40.42
C ASP A 431 3.93 7.69 -40.28
N GLU A 432 2.75 7.38 -39.72
CA GLU A 432 1.66 8.35 -39.51
C GLU A 432 1.84 9.22 -38.27
N MET A 433 2.81 8.90 -37.37
CA MET A 433 3.09 9.67 -36.19
C MET A 433 3.98 10.87 -36.48
N ALA A 434 3.79 11.96 -35.71
CA ALA A 434 4.72 13.09 -35.74
C ALA A 434 6.11 12.67 -35.24
N GLU A 435 7.17 13.32 -35.73
CA GLU A 435 8.56 12.94 -35.35
C GLU A 435 8.81 12.97 -33.84
N ASP A 436 8.25 13.97 -33.14
CA ASP A 436 8.36 14.06 -31.68
C ASP A 436 7.65 12.89 -30.96
N GLU A 437 6.52 12.41 -31.51
CA GLU A 437 5.77 11.28 -30.99
C GLU A 437 6.52 9.96 -31.20
N LYS A 438 7.19 9.79 -32.37
CA LYS A 438 8.05 8.64 -32.64
C LYS A 438 9.16 8.52 -31.59
N VAL A 439 9.70 9.64 -31.14
CA VAL A 439 10.73 9.66 -30.08
C VAL A 439 10.13 9.15 -28.77
N GLY A 440 8.98 9.66 -28.35
CA GLY A 440 8.28 9.20 -27.15
C GLY A 440 7.99 7.70 -27.18
N PHE A 441 7.52 7.21 -28.33
CA PHE A 441 7.26 5.78 -28.55
C PHE A 441 8.53 4.93 -28.38
N ARG A 442 9.66 5.35 -28.95
CA ARG A 442 10.95 4.65 -28.82
C ARG A 442 11.49 4.69 -27.41
N ILE A 443 11.25 5.75 -26.63
CA ILE A 443 11.62 5.85 -25.22
C ILE A 443 10.97 4.72 -24.42
N ILE A 444 9.68 4.45 -24.64
CA ILE A 444 8.99 3.35 -23.94
C ILE A 444 9.55 2.00 -24.37
N MET A 445 9.78 1.76 -25.66
CA MET A 445 10.40 0.52 -26.12
C MET A 445 11.75 0.28 -25.42
N ARG A 446 12.54 1.33 -25.25
CA ARG A 446 13.83 1.24 -24.55
C ARG A 446 13.67 0.99 -23.05
N ALA A 447 12.70 1.66 -22.41
CA ALA A 447 12.45 1.55 -20.98
C ALA A 447 11.95 0.14 -20.59
N LEU A 448 11.13 -0.49 -21.42
CA LEU A 448 10.62 -1.85 -21.20
C LEU A 448 11.72 -2.92 -21.12
N GLU A 449 12.93 -2.65 -21.61
CA GLU A 449 14.08 -3.54 -21.48
C GLU A 449 14.78 -3.43 -20.10
N GLU A 450 14.59 -2.33 -19.37
CA GLU A 450 15.38 -2.06 -18.16
C GLU A 450 15.12 -3.04 -17.00
N PRO A 451 13.91 -3.54 -16.76
CA PRO A 451 13.70 -4.51 -15.67
C PRO A 451 14.55 -5.77 -15.80
N ILE A 452 14.56 -6.45 -16.96
CA ILE A 452 15.39 -7.64 -17.16
C ILE A 452 16.89 -7.29 -17.12
N ARG A 453 17.28 -6.12 -17.65
CA ARG A 453 18.67 -5.63 -17.58
C ARG A 453 19.13 -5.44 -16.16
N ARG A 454 18.28 -4.86 -15.31
CA ARG A 454 18.60 -4.62 -13.90
C ARG A 454 18.68 -5.91 -13.11
N ILE A 455 17.75 -6.84 -13.33
CA ILE A 455 17.78 -8.17 -12.71
C ILE A 455 19.10 -8.89 -13.04
N ALA A 456 19.51 -8.85 -14.30
CA ALA A 456 20.77 -9.45 -14.74
C ALA A 456 22.00 -8.76 -14.13
N SER A 457 22.00 -7.41 -14.07
CA SER A 457 23.09 -6.63 -13.46
C SER A 457 23.22 -6.91 -11.96
N ASN A 458 22.11 -7.02 -11.23
CA ASN A 458 22.11 -7.39 -9.82
C ASN A 458 22.60 -8.84 -9.61
N ALA A 459 22.46 -9.69 -10.61
CA ALA A 459 23.01 -11.04 -10.62
C ALA A 459 24.50 -11.12 -11.04
N GLY A 460 25.12 -9.99 -11.39
CA GLY A 460 26.54 -9.90 -11.76
C GLY A 460 26.84 -10.11 -13.23
N LEU A 461 25.82 -10.04 -14.10
CA LEU A 461 25.97 -10.13 -15.56
C LEU A 461 25.84 -8.76 -16.23
N ASP A 462 26.29 -8.65 -17.48
CA ASP A 462 25.97 -7.51 -18.31
C ASP A 462 24.50 -7.53 -18.72
N GLY A 463 23.73 -6.59 -18.16
CA GLY A 463 22.30 -6.49 -18.41
C GLY A 463 21.97 -6.20 -19.88
N ALA A 464 22.86 -5.51 -20.62
CA ALA A 464 22.63 -5.24 -22.05
C ALA A 464 22.69 -6.53 -22.88
N ILE A 465 23.63 -7.41 -22.58
CA ILE A 465 23.77 -8.71 -23.27
C ILE A 465 22.57 -9.60 -22.97
N VAL A 466 22.13 -9.66 -21.70
CA VAL A 466 20.97 -10.48 -21.30
C VAL A 466 19.68 -9.93 -21.93
N GLY A 467 19.48 -8.61 -21.91
CA GLY A 467 18.31 -7.98 -22.53
C GLY A 467 18.24 -8.17 -24.04
N ASP A 468 19.38 -8.06 -24.73
CA ASP A 468 19.46 -8.31 -26.17
C ASP A 468 19.17 -9.77 -26.52
N ARG A 469 19.77 -10.71 -25.79
CA ARG A 469 19.50 -12.14 -25.97
C ARG A 469 18.02 -12.47 -25.73
N ALA A 470 17.37 -11.87 -24.73
CA ALA A 470 15.97 -12.13 -24.43
C ALA A 470 15.03 -11.80 -25.60
N LYS A 471 15.37 -10.79 -26.42
CA LYS A 471 14.60 -10.44 -27.63
C LYS A 471 14.69 -11.47 -28.75
N HIS A 472 15.75 -12.27 -28.76
CA HIS A 472 16.01 -13.24 -29.84
C HIS A 472 15.70 -14.69 -29.42
N GLU A 473 15.35 -14.92 -28.15
CA GLU A 473 14.99 -16.26 -27.65
C GLU A 473 13.56 -16.64 -28.05
N LYS A 474 13.28 -17.95 -28.00
CA LYS A 474 11.92 -18.45 -28.28
C LYS A 474 10.92 -17.93 -27.25
N LYS A 475 9.68 -17.69 -27.69
CA LYS A 475 8.59 -17.23 -26.83
C LYS A 475 8.48 -18.08 -25.55
N GLY A 476 8.50 -17.41 -24.39
CA GLY A 476 8.44 -18.02 -23.07
C GLY A 476 9.80 -18.45 -22.49
N ILE A 477 10.89 -18.43 -23.27
CA ILE A 477 12.24 -18.63 -22.75
C ILE A 477 12.78 -17.29 -22.25
N GLY A 478 13.21 -17.26 -20.99
CA GLY A 478 13.82 -16.09 -20.36
C GLY A 478 14.95 -16.46 -19.43
N PHE A 479 15.55 -15.47 -18.82
CA PHE A 479 16.70 -15.64 -17.94
C PHE A 479 16.28 -15.86 -16.49
N ASP A 480 16.54 -17.04 -15.94
CA ASP A 480 16.46 -17.33 -14.51
C ASP A 480 17.72 -16.79 -13.81
N ALA A 481 17.59 -15.65 -13.16
CA ALA A 481 18.72 -15.00 -12.49
C ALA A 481 19.13 -15.70 -11.18
N ALA A 482 18.27 -16.52 -10.58
CA ALA A 482 18.62 -17.30 -9.40
C ALA A 482 19.58 -18.42 -9.76
N LYS A 483 19.28 -19.19 -10.82
CA LYS A 483 20.08 -20.33 -11.31
C LYS A 483 21.10 -19.96 -12.38
N MET A 484 21.03 -18.74 -12.93
CA MET A 484 21.91 -18.24 -14.00
C MET A 484 21.77 -19.04 -15.31
N GLU A 485 20.55 -19.45 -15.65
CA GLU A 485 20.26 -20.26 -16.83
C GLU A 485 19.09 -19.71 -17.66
N TRP A 486 19.00 -20.14 -18.92
CA TRP A 486 17.90 -19.79 -19.82
C TRP A 486 16.90 -20.94 -19.83
N THR A 487 15.66 -20.65 -19.45
CA THR A 487 14.61 -21.66 -19.30
C THR A 487 13.24 -21.10 -19.63
N ASN A 488 12.23 -21.99 -19.72
CA ASN A 488 10.85 -21.54 -19.84
C ASN A 488 10.34 -21.04 -18.48
N LEU A 489 10.28 -19.71 -18.31
CA LEU A 489 9.99 -19.08 -17.03
C LEU A 489 8.65 -19.50 -16.44
N VAL A 490 7.61 -19.59 -17.26
CA VAL A 490 6.27 -20.00 -16.80
C VAL A 490 6.28 -21.44 -16.28
N LYS A 491 7.02 -22.35 -16.96
CA LYS A 491 7.09 -23.75 -16.53
C LYS A 491 7.85 -23.96 -15.22
N VAL A 492 8.80 -23.09 -14.92
CA VAL A 492 9.58 -23.17 -13.67
C VAL A 492 9.01 -22.28 -12.57
N GLY A 493 7.81 -21.71 -12.79
CA GLY A 493 7.10 -20.91 -11.80
C GLY A 493 7.56 -19.44 -11.68
N ILE A 494 8.45 -18.95 -12.58
CA ILE A 494 8.87 -17.54 -12.58
C ILE A 494 7.81 -16.73 -13.35
N ILE A 495 6.83 -16.22 -12.63
CA ILE A 495 5.64 -15.56 -13.13
C ILE A 495 5.36 -14.28 -12.34
N ASP A 496 4.80 -13.27 -13.00
CA ASP A 496 4.39 -12.00 -12.40
C ASP A 496 2.87 -11.80 -12.59
N PRO A 497 2.17 -11.13 -11.66
CA PRO A 497 0.79 -10.72 -11.89
C PRO A 497 0.71 -9.69 -13.01
N ALA A 498 -0.23 -9.88 -13.95
CA ALA A 498 -0.42 -8.95 -15.06
C ALA A 498 -0.79 -7.54 -14.58
N LYS A 499 -1.61 -7.44 -13.53
CA LYS A 499 -1.99 -6.18 -12.86
C LYS A 499 -0.77 -5.42 -12.34
N VAL A 500 0.17 -6.11 -11.68
CA VAL A 500 1.42 -5.53 -11.15
C VAL A 500 2.26 -4.97 -12.31
N THR A 501 2.50 -5.80 -13.33
CA THR A 501 3.35 -5.44 -14.47
C THR A 501 2.82 -4.22 -15.24
N ARG A 502 1.51 -4.19 -15.55
CA ARG A 502 0.91 -3.07 -16.28
C ARG A 502 0.81 -1.80 -15.44
N SER A 503 0.46 -1.93 -14.15
CA SER A 503 0.34 -0.76 -13.25
C SER A 503 1.69 -0.10 -13.03
N ALA A 504 2.76 -0.89 -12.89
CA ALA A 504 4.12 -0.38 -12.81
C ALA A 504 4.49 0.47 -14.03
N LEU A 505 4.15 0.01 -15.25
CA LEU A 505 4.41 0.76 -16.48
C LEU A 505 3.56 2.04 -16.56
N GLN A 506 2.26 1.97 -16.27
CA GLN A 506 1.34 3.09 -16.34
C GLN A 506 1.73 4.21 -15.36
N ASN A 507 2.00 3.85 -14.09
CA ASN A 507 2.39 4.82 -13.08
C ASN A 507 3.76 5.44 -13.37
N ALA A 508 4.72 4.63 -13.84
CA ALA A 508 6.03 5.11 -14.27
C ALA A 508 5.93 6.13 -15.41
N ALA A 509 5.18 5.82 -16.44
CA ALA A 509 5.01 6.68 -17.61
C ALA A 509 4.25 7.97 -17.27
N SER A 510 3.22 7.90 -16.43
CA SER A 510 2.43 9.06 -16.00
C SER A 510 3.31 10.12 -15.33
N ILE A 511 4.07 9.74 -14.32
CA ILE A 511 4.96 10.68 -13.58
C ILE A 511 6.13 11.12 -14.46
N ALA A 512 6.71 10.20 -15.24
CA ALA A 512 7.79 10.56 -16.16
C ALA A 512 7.35 11.62 -17.18
N ALA A 513 6.16 11.46 -17.77
CA ALA A 513 5.61 12.42 -18.73
C ALA A 513 5.38 13.81 -18.10
N LEU A 514 4.93 13.87 -16.83
CA LEU A 514 4.80 15.14 -16.10
C LEU A 514 6.17 15.81 -15.91
N LEU A 515 7.19 15.05 -15.49
CA LEU A 515 8.53 15.60 -15.30
C LEU A 515 9.13 16.10 -16.64
N LEU A 516 8.96 15.36 -17.72
CA LEU A 516 9.47 15.74 -19.04
C LEU A 516 8.84 17.04 -19.56
N THR A 517 7.60 17.34 -19.19
CA THR A 517 6.87 18.55 -19.58
C THR A 517 7.06 19.70 -18.59
N THR A 518 7.85 19.52 -17.52
CA THR A 518 8.14 20.56 -16.53
C THR A 518 9.16 21.56 -17.06
N GLU A 519 8.85 22.86 -16.95
CA GLU A 519 9.69 23.97 -17.38
C GLU A 519 10.23 24.79 -16.22
N CYS A 520 9.49 24.85 -15.10
CA CYS A 520 9.86 25.64 -13.95
C CYS A 520 9.67 24.83 -12.66
N ALA A 521 10.62 24.89 -11.75
CA ALA A 521 10.52 24.37 -10.40
C ALA A 521 10.50 25.54 -9.40
N VAL A 522 9.53 25.51 -8.48
CA VAL A 522 9.30 26.55 -7.47
C VAL A 522 9.42 25.94 -6.08
N THR A 523 10.29 26.49 -5.24
CA THR A 523 10.48 26.00 -3.86
C THR A 523 10.59 27.16 -2.88
N ASP A 524 10.45 26.88 -1.58
CA ASP A 524 10.70 27.85 -0.53
C ASP A 524 12.19 28.18 -0.44
N ILE A 525 12.52 29.43 -0.14
CA ILE A 525 13.89 29.81 0.20
C ILE A 525 14.19 29.22 1.59
N PRO A 526 15.25 28.40 1.74
CA PRO A 526 15.63 27.87 3.04
C PRO A 526 15.82 29.00 4.05
N GLU A 527 15.21 28.88 5.22
CA GLU A 527 15.50 29.81 6.32
C GLU A 527 16.98 29.66 6.69
N LYS A 528 17.71 30.76 6.66
CA LYS A 528 19.07 30.76 7.22
C LYS A 528 18.93 30.47 8.71
N GLU A 529 19.50 29.36 9.17
CA GLU A 529 19.71 29.18 10.60
C GLU A 529 20.49 30.39 11.11
N GLU A 530 19.82 31.27 11.85
CA GLU A 530 20.54 32.29 12.59
C GLU A 530 21.46 31.57 13.57
N PRO A 531 22.78 31.83 13.54
CA PRO A 531 23.68 31.24 14.50
C PRO A 531 23.18 31.60 15.89
N ALA A 532 22.97 30.58 16.73
CA ALA A 532 22.56 30.76 18.12
C ALA A 532 23.41 31.85 18.75
N PRO A 533 22.82 32.87 19.39
CA PRO A 533 23.58 34.01 19.92
C PRO A 533 24.67 33.42 20.83
N ALA A 534 25.93 33.70 20.47
CA ALA A 534 27.09 33.29 21.23
C ALA A 534 26.89 33.85 22.63
N GLY A 535 26.67 32.96 23.59
CA GLY A 535 26.45 33.29 24.99
C GLY A 535 27.57 34.21 25.45
N GLY A 536 27.21 35.46 25.74
CA GLY A 536 28.13 36.50 26.20
C GLY A 536 28.88 35.98 27.43
N GLY A 537 30.18 35.76 27.26
CA GLY A 537 31.10 35.48 28.35
C GLY A 537 31.07 36.64 29.33
N GLY A 538 30.34 36.48 30.43
CA GLY A 538 30.42 37.35 31.61
C GLY A 538 31.81 37.26 32.20
N ALA A 539 32.56 38.34 32.12
CA ALA A 539 33.84 38.50 32.80
C ALA A 539 33.66 38.37 34.34
N PRO A 540 34.59 37.79 35.09
CA PRO A 540 34.52 37.69 36.54
C PRO A 540 34.83 39.06 37.17
N GLY A 541 33.81 39.73 37.69
CA GLY A 541 33.95 40.90 38.54
C GLY A 541 34.39 40.52 39.92
N MET A 542 35.60 40.91 40.24
CA MET A 542 36.25 40.80 41.53
C MET A 542 35.73 41.88 42.49
N GLY A 543 35.43 41.50 43.74
CA GLY A 543 35.56 42.40 44.88
C GLY A 543 34.31 42.84 45.61
N GLY A 544 34.28 42.59 46.91
CA GLY A 544 33.47 43.33 47.85
C GLY A 544 33.09 42.56 49.13
N MET A 545 34.02 42.59 50.03
CA MET A 545 33.96 42.20 51.45
C MET A 545 32.95 43.09 52.22
N GLY A 546 32.23 42.52 53.21
CA GLY A 546 31.78 43.27 54.37
C GLY A 546 30.38 42.99 54.88
N GLY A 547 30.27 42.53 56.12
CA GLY A 547 29.26 42.93 57.10
C GLY A 547 28.22 41.90 57.49
N MET A 548 28.49 41.05 58.40
CA MET A 548 28.07 40.92 59.82
C MET A 548 26.68 41.46 60.17
N GLY A 549 25.81 40.60 60.80
CA GLY A 549 24.86 41.01 61.82
C GLY A 549 23.48 40.40 61.73
N GLY A 550 23.14 39.52 62.66
CA GLY A 550 22.00 39.64 63.56
C GLY A 550 20.77 38.75 63.30
N MET A 551 20.73 37.64 63.94
CA MET A 551 19.85 37.26 65.09
C MET A 551 18.35 37.52 65.00
N GLY A 552 17.60 36.43 65.30
CA GLY A 552 16.23 36.41 65.88
C GLY A 552 15.17 35.95 64.91
N GLY A 553 14.44 34.92 65.11
CA GLY A 553 13.75 34.37 66.21
C GLY A 553 12.32 34.06 65.82
N MET A 554 11.96 32.82 66.09
CA MET A 554 10.60 32.39 66.49
C MET A 554 9.40 32.75 65.58
N MET A 555 8.70 31.84 65.04
CA MET A 555 7.64 30.93 65.48
C MET A 555 7.23 30.05 64.32
#